data_3a5882b0f59b156f08bf5d098dacebc2
#
_entry.id   3a5882b0f59b156f08bf5d098dacebc2
#
_cell.length_a   1.000
_cell.length_b   1.000
_cell.length_c   1.000
_cell.angle_alpha   90.00
_cell.angle_beta   90.00
_cell.angle_gamma   90.00
#
_symmetry.space_group_name_H-M   'P 1'
#
loop_
_entity.id
_entity.type
_entity.pdbx_description
1 polymer ?
#
loop_
_entity_poly.entity_id
_entity_poly.type
_entity_poly.pdbx_seq_one_letter_code
_entity_poly.pdbx_strand_id
1 'polypeptide(L)'
;HAQIFVRERRPVISLAVLSDDQPGWHPRSFGYAEAGCVVRLDFPTVKLLDLDLALLEASRNPIAMVILIHRDAQATRGQLEERLRRKLARFRAFFRNGYSAADMRRLYRVLDQLLRLNPGMHATVRATMRLIEQEETQMDTFVTSIEELAFAEGVEQGRHQTLQEVVLRQLTRRCGPLPESVHHHVLALSPAHLLDLSETLLDFTSLDDLQAWLADTCPSG
;
A
#
# COMPACT_ATOMS: atom_id res chain seq x y z
N HIS A 1 5.45 -18.29 9.73
CA HIS A 1 6.44 -19.37 9.56
C HIS A 1 5.80 -20.75 9.74
N ALA A 2 5.30 -21.10 10.93
CA ALA A 2 4.75 -22.42 11.24
C ALA A 2 3.64 -22.89 10.30
N GLN A 3 2.66 -22.04 10.02
CA GLN A 3 1.55 -22.36 9.09
C GLN A 3 2.05 -22.73 7.69
N ILE A 4 3.02 -21.97 7.16
CA ILE A 4 3.60 -22.25 5.84
C ILE A 4 4.37 -23.57 5.89
N PHE A 5 5.17 -23.81 6.93
CA PHE A 5 5.92 -25.05 7.11
C PHE A 5 4.98 -26.28 7.15
N VAL A 6 3.89 -26.20 7.91
CA VAL A 6 2.91 -27.31 8.01
C VAL A 6 2.21 -27.55 6.67
N ARG A 7 1.84 -26.48 5.94
CA ARG A 7 1.16 -26.57 4.64
C ARG A 7 2.06 -27.12 3.55
N GLU A 8 3.26 -26.55 3.42
CA GLU A 8 4.16 -26.84 2.30
C GLU A 8 5.09 -28.06 2.58
N ARG A 9 5.21 -28.50 3.84
CA ARG A 9 6.11 -29.57 4.31
C ARG A 9 7.55 -29.40 3.81
N ARG A 10 8.01 -28.15 3.72
CA ARG A 10 9.34 -27.76 3.26
C ARG A 10 9.97 -26.75 4.24
N PRO A 11 11.31 -26.70 4.33
CA PRO A 11 11.99 -25.64 5.08
C PRO A 11 11.53 -24.26 4.64
N VAL A 12 11.20 -23.41 5.60
CA VAL A 12 10.76 -22.02 5.38
C VAL A 12 11.87 -21.10 5.88
N ILE A 13 12.27 -20.14 5.07
CA ILE A 13 13.19 -19.08 5.46
C ILE A 13 12.34 -17.83 5.74
N SER A 14 12.43 -17.31 6.97
CA SER A 14 11.82 -16.04 7.35
C SER A 14 12.90 -14.96 7.32
N LEU A 15 12.59 -13.83 6.68
CA LEU A 15 13.44 -12.63 6.63
C LEU A 15 12.63 -11.45 7.17
N ALA A 16 13.19 -10.69 8.10
CA ALA A 16 12.58 -9.45 8.57
C ALA A 16 13.21 -8.23 7.87
N VAL A 17 12.36 -7.40 7.24
CA VAL A 17 12.76 -6.09 6.72
C VAL A 17 12.23 -5.03 7.66
N LEU A 18 13.12 -4.29 8.32
CA LEU A 18 12.79 -3.27 9.30
C LEU A 18 12.75 -1.90 8.63
N SER A 19 11.58 -1.27 8.68
CA SER A 19 11.33 0.04 8.08
C SER A 19 11.13 1.15 9.13
N ASP A 20 11.40 0.86 10.40
CA ASP A 20 11.31 1.83 11.51
C ASP A 20 12.49 2.84 11.48
N ASP A 21 12.36 3.90 12.25
CA ASP A 21 13.34 4.98 12.40
C ASP A 21 14.16 4.92 13.70
N GLN A 22 14.12 3.79 14.44
CA GLN A 22 14.87 3.60 15.68
C GLN A 22 16.24 2.93 15.40
N PRO A 23 17.38 3.64 15.48
CA PRO A 23 18.67 3.08 15.08
C PRO A 23 19.08 1.83 15.85
N GLY A 24 18.70 1.71 17.12
CA GLY A 24 19.07 0.59 17.99
C GLY A 24 18.16 -0.64 17.93
N TRP A 25 17.05 -0.58 17.20
CA TRP A 25 16.08 -1.69 17.16
C TRP A 25 16.40 -2.68 16.03
N HIS A 26 16.99 -3.83 16.41
CA HIS A 26 17.39 -4.90 15.48
C HIS A 26 16.98 -6.28 16.01
N PRO A 27 15.69 -6.60 16.05
CA PRO A 27 15.22 -7.90 16.48
C PRO A 27 15.74 -8.99 15.52
N ARG A 28 16.30 -10.06 16.09
CA ARG A 28 16.82 -11.23 15.34
C ARG A 28 16.11 -12.51 15.69
N SER A 29 15.20 -12.45 16.66
CA SER A 29 14.42 -13.61 17.10
C SER A 29 13.07 -13.19 17.62
N PHE A 30 12.15 -14.12 17.55
CA PHE A 30 10.85 -14.09 18.19
C PHE A 30 10.69 -15.36 19.02
N GLY A 31 10.11 -15.25 20.21
CA GLY A 31 9.85 -16.43 21.02
C GLY A 31 9.13 -16.11 22.32
N TYR A 32 8.68 -17.18 22.95
CA TYR A 32 8.07 -17.16 24.27
C TYR A 32 8.38 -18.44 25.02
N ALA A 33 8.30 -18.40 26.35
CA ALA A 33 8.40 -19.54 27.23
C ALA A 33 7.22 -19.51 28.20
N GLU A 34 6.43 -20.57 28.22
CA GLU A 34 5.24 -20.69 29.06
C GLU A 34 5.12 -22.12 29.55
N ALA A 35 4.90 -22.30 30.85
CA ALA A 35 4.67 -23.60 31.49
C ALA A 35 5.64 -24.74 31.04
N GLY A 36 6.93 -24.41 30.84
CA GLY A 36 7.96 -25.34 30.39
C GLY A 36 8.00 -25.57 28.87
N CYS A 37 7.07 -25.00 28.10
CA CYS A 37 7.12 -24.99 26.65
C CYS A 37 7.92 -23.76 26.18
N VAL A 38 8.92 -23.98 25.30
CA VAL A 38 9.73 -22.89 24.72
C VAL A 38 9.54 -22.90 23.20
N VAL A 39 9.15 -21.77 22.65
CA VAL A 39 9.11 -21.54 21.20
C VAL A 39 10.12 -20.46 20.86
N ARG A 40 10.98 -20.72 19.88
CA ARG A 40 11.96 -19.75 19.38
C ARG A 40 12.08 -19.83 17.87
N LEU A 41 12.07 -18.67 17.23
CA LEU A 41 12.32 -18.49 15.81
C LEU A 41 13.42 -17.44 15.65
N ASP A 42 14.59 -17.85 15.16
CA ASP A 42 15.66 -16.92 14.76
C ASP A 42 15.54 -16.63 13.26
N PHE A 43 15.77 -15.37 12.86
CA PHE A 43 15.65 -14.92 11.47
C PHE A 43 16.66 -13.82 11.14
N PRO A 44 17.19 -13.79 9.90
CA PRO A 44 17.99 -12.67 9.44
C PRO A 44 17.14 -11.41 9.32
N THR A 45 17.76 -10.27 9.60
CA THR A 45 17.11 -8.97 9.60
C THR A 45 17.87 -8.01 8.70
N VAL A 46 17.16 -7.28 7.85
CA VAL A 46 17.66 -6.16 7.05
C VAL A 46 16.96 -4.88 7.51
N LYS A 47 17.75 -3.92 7.99
CA LYS A 47 17.21 -2.62 8.39
C LYS A 47 17.42 -1.61 7.27
N LEU A 48 16.34 -0.99 6.80
CA LEU A 48 16.40 -0.01 5.71
C LEU A 48 17.20 1.24 6.08
N LEU A 49 17.24 1.58 7.38
CA LEU A 49 18.00 2.71 7.89
C LEU A 49 19.51 2.52 7.76
N ASP A 50 20.00 1.27 7.82
CA ASP A 50 21.44 0.93 7.80
C ASP A 50 22.00 0.82 6.38
N LEU A 51 21.13 0.81 5.37
CA LEU A 51 21.60 0.70 3.98
C LEU A 51 22.33 1.97 3.53
N ASP A 52 23.44 1.77 2.82
CA ASP A 52 24.23 2.87 2.29
C ASP A 52 23.45 3.69 1.26
N LEU A 53 23.29 4.98 1.53
CA LEU A 53 22.54 5.90 0.67
C LEU A 53 23.18 6.05 -0.71
N ALA A 54 24.51 6.12 -0.78
CA ALA A 54 25.21 6.30 -2.06
C ALA A 54 25.01 5.08 -2.97
N LEU A 55 25.03 3.86 -2.40
CA LEU A 55 24.74 2.64 -3.14
C LEU A 55 23.28 2.59 -3.60
N LEU A 56 22.34 3.04 -2.78
CA LEU A 56 20.93 3.11 -3.17
C LEU A 56 20.70 4.14 -4.29
N GLU A 57 21.35 5.31 -4.21
CA GLU A 57 21.22 6.37 -5.23
C GLU A 57 21.87 5.98 -6.57
N ALA A 58 22.95 5.23 -6.55
CA ALA A 58 23.59 4.70 -7.76
C ALA A 58 22.84 3.51 -8.37
N SER A 59 21.90 2.91 -7.66
CA SER A 59 21.19 1.71 -8.09
C SER A 59 20.09 2.02 -9.09
N ARG A 60 20.04 1.25 -10.18
CA ARG A 60 18.92 1.27 -11.13
C ARG A 60 17.75 0.35 -10.72
N ASN A 61 17.85 -0.34 -9.58
CA ASN A 61 16.77 -1.17 -9.08
C ASN A 61 15.63 -0.30 -8.55
N PRO A 62 14.39 -0.43 -9.05
CA PRO A 62 13.23 0.34 -8.54
C PRO A 62 13.02 0.21 -7.03
N ILE A 63 13.36 -0.93 -6.43
CA ILE A 63 13.26 -1.13 -4.98
C ILE A 63 14.21 -0.20 -4.20
N ALA A 64 15.41 0.09 -4.74
CA ALA A 64 16.31 1.06 -4.13
C ALA A 64 15.66 2.46 -4.06
N MET A 65 14.96 2.87 -5.12
CA MET A 65 14.20 4.12 -5.15
C MET A 65 13.05 4.11 -4.13
N VAL A 66 12.33 3.01 -3.98
CA VAL A 66 11.28 2.86 -2.92
C VAL A 66 11.88 3.07 -1.53
N ILE A 67 13.05 2.47 -1.26
CA ILE A 67 13.75 2.64 0.02
C ILE A 67 14.17 4.09 0.24
N LEU A 68 14.69 4.77 -0.78
CA LEU A 68 15.06 6.19 -0.71
C LEU A 68 13.85 7.07 -0.41
N ILE A 69 12.72 6.86 -1.09
CA ILE A 69 11.47 7.58 -0.86
C ILE A 69 10.98 7.35 0.58
N HIS A 70 11.04 6.12 1.07
CA HIS A 70 10.66 5.78 2.44
C HIS A 70 11.53 6.52 3.48
N ARG A 71 12.84 6.52 3.29
CA ARG A 71 13.78 7.25 4.18
C ARG A 71 13.55 8.76 4.13
N ASP A 72 13.26 9.32 2.96
CA ASP A 72 12.90 10.74 2.83
C ASP A 72 11.60 11.06 3.58
N ALA A 73 10.60 10.18 3.52
CA ALA A 73 9.35 10.34 4.24
C ALA A 73 9.54 10.35 5.77
N GLN A 74 10.44 9.50 6.29
CA GLN A 74 10.82 9.49 7.70
C GLN A 74 11.58 10.77 8.09
N ALA A 75 12.61 11.14 7.33
CA ALA A 75 13.47 12.27 7.62
C ALA A 75 12.75 13.64 7.53
N THR A 76 11.63 13.70 6.80
CA THR A 76 10.87 14.96 6.58
C THR A 76 9.57 15.04 7.37
N ARG A 77 9.43 14.25 8.44
CA ARG A 77 8.25 14.34 9.32
C ARG A 77 8.13 15.75 9.91
N GLY A 78 6.98 16.38 9.71
CA GLY A 78 6.73 17.76 10.16
C GLY A 78 7.43 18.87 9.37
N GLN A 79 8.22 18.54 8.33
CA GLN A 79 9.01 19.50 7.53
C GLN A 79 8.46 19.55 6.10
N LEU A 80 7.38 20.32 5.90
CA LEU A 80 6.61 20.29 4.65
C LEU A 80 7.41 20.79 3.44
N GLU A 81 8.20 21.85 3.59
CA GLU A 81 9.01 22.41 2.51
C GLU A 81 10.14 21.46 2.08
N GLU A 82 10.82 20.86 3.07
CA GLU A 82 11.86 19.86 2.81
C GLU A 82 11.27 18.60 2.15
N ARG A 83 10.08 18.18 2.58
CA ARG A 83 9.35 17.08 1.97
C ARG A 83 9.01 17.36 0.50
N LEU A 84 8.56 18.58 0.20
CA LEU A 84 8.31 19.01 -1.18
C LEU A 84 9.59 18.94 -2.01
N ARG A 85 10.68 19.51 -1.49
CA ARG A 85 11.98 19.52 -2.18
C ARG A 85 12.45 18.10 -2.50
N ARG A 86 12.38 17.19 -1.54
CA ARG A 86 12.77 15.79 -1.74
C ARG A 86 11.84 15.06 -2.69
N LYS A 87 10.52 15.28 -2.60
CA LYS A 87 9.54 14.72 -3.54
C LYS A 87 9.89 15.07 -4.99
N LEU A 88 10.17 16.34 -5.28
CA LEU A 88 10.54 16.78 -6.61
C LEU A 88 11.91 16.23 -7.06
N ALA A 89 12.89 16.15 -6.15
CA ALA A 89 14.20 15.58 -6.45
C ALA A 89 14.09 14.07 -6.80
N ARG A 90 13.28 13.28 -6.07
CA ARG A 90 13.04 11.85 -6.39
C ARG A 90 12.29 11.70 -7.70
N PHE A 91 11.29 12.55 -7.97
CA PHE A 91 10.60 12.54 -9.25
C PHE A 91 11.56 12.78 -10.43
N ARG A 92 12.45 13.79 -10.33
CA ARG A 92 13.49 14.03 -11.35
C ARG A 92 14.43 12.82 -11.52
N ALA A 93 14.78 12.14 -10.43
CA ALA A 93 15.64 10.96 -10.47
C ALA A 93 15.02 9.78 -11.23
N PHE A 94 13.69 9.69 -11.37
CA PHE A 94 13.05 8.62 -12.15
C PHE A 94 13.49 8.65 -13.62
N PHE A 95 13.61 9.84 -14.20
CA PHE A 95 14.05 10.02 -15.59
C PHE A 95 15.54 9.72 -15.74
N ARG A 96 16.36 10.19 -14.82
CA ARG A 96 17.83 10.03 -14.87
C ARG A 96 18.26 8.57 -14.69
N ASN A 97 17.53 7.78 -13.93
CA ASN A 97 17.83 6.37 -13.73
C ASN A 97 17.36 5.46 -14.87
N GLY A 98 16.63 6.00 -15.85
CA GLY A 98 16.19 5.27 -17.04
C GLY A 98 15.19 4.14 -16.71
N TYR A 99 14.30 4.36 -15.74
CA TYR A 99 13.23 3.41 -15.44
C TYR A 99 12.24 3.29 -16.59
N SER A 100 11.65 2.10 -16.75
CA SER A 100 10.56 1.91 -17.68
C SER A 100 9.33 2.76 -17.31
N ALA A 101 8.49 3.07 -18.30
CA ALA A 101 7.22 3.78 -18.04
C ALA A 101 6.35 3.09 -16.99
N ALA A 102 6.35 1.75 -16.98
CA ALA A 102 5.62 0.96 -15.99
C ALA A 102 6.19 1.12 -14.58
N ASP A 103 7.53 1.13 -14.44
CA ASP A 103 8.18 1.31 -13.14
C ASP A 103 8.03 2.75 -12.66
N MET A 104 8.14 3.74 -13.54
CA MET A 104 7.91 5.15 -13.19
C MET A 104 6.49 5.37 -12.65
N ARG A 105 5.46 4.76 -13.25
CA ARG A 105 4.08 4.81 -12.72
C ARG A 105 3.96 4.20 -11.33
N ARG A 106 4.58 3.04 -11.09
CA ARG A 106 4.59 2.40 -9.76
C ARG A 106 5.32 3.25 -8.72
N LEU A 107 6.49 3.77 -9.09
CA LEU A 107 7.30 4.64 -8.22
C LEU A 107 6.58 5.96 -7.91
N TYR A 108 5.86 6.53 -8.87
CA TYR A 108 5.07 7.74 -8.65
C TYR A 108 3.98 7.54 -7.60
N ARG A 109 3.26 6.40 -7.64
CA ARG A 109 2.26 6.07 -6.60
C ARG A 109 2.89 5.97 -5.21
N VAL A 110 4.04 5.30 -5.10
CA VAL A 110 4.78 5.20 -3.83
C VAL A 110 5.23 6.58 -3.37
N LEU A 111 5.76 7.41 -4.27
CA LEU A 111 6.19 8.77 -4.00
C LEU A 111 5.04 9.63 -3.47
N ASP A 112 3.87 9.55 -4.12
CA ASP A 112 2.70 10.32 -3.74
C ASP A 112 2.11 9.87 -2.41
N GLN A 113 2.08 8.56 -2.18
CA GLN A 113 1.56 7.98 -0.96
C GLN A 113 2.45 8.24 0.27
N LEU A 114 3.77 8.13 0.13
CA LEU A 114 4.71 8.27 1.25
C LEU A 114 5.09 9.73 1.52
N LEU A 115 5.28 10.54 0.47
CA LEU A 115 5.60 11.97 0.59
C LEU A 115 4.33 12.82 0.37
N ARG A 116 3.32 12.58 1.19
CA ARG A 116 2.06 13.35 1.17
C ARG A 116 2.31 14.81 1.50
N LEU A 117 1.65 15.68 0.75
CA LEU A 117 1.68 17.13 0.90
C LEU A 117 0.27 17.64 1.20
N ASN A 118 0.17 18.88 1.67
CA ASN A 118 -1.13 19.51 1.92
C ASN A 118 -1.90 19.70 0.61
N PRO A 119 -3.24 19.56 0.61
CA PRO A 119 -4.07 19.72 -0.59
C PRO A 119 -3.82 21.03 -1.35
N GLY A 120 -3.57 22.15 -0.63
CA GLY A 120 -3.28 23.45 -1.25
C GLY A 120 -2.00 23.49 -2.08
N MET A 121 -1.07 22.55 -1.89
CA MET A 121 0.19 22.49 -2.65
C MET A 121 0.09 21.61 -3.90
N HIS A 122 -0.97 20.85 -4.08
CA HIS A 122 -1.07 19.86 -5.16
C HIS A 122 -1.00 20.50 -6.56
N ALA A 123 -1.61 21.67 -6.76
CA ALA A 123 -1.57 22.37 -8.05
C ALA A 123 -0.14 22.83 -8.40
N THR A 124 0.57 23.42 -7.45
CA THR A 124 1.95 23.87 -7.62
C THR A 124 2.90 22.71 -7.88
N VAL A 125 2.74 21.63 -7.12
CA VAL A 125 3.54 20.40 -7.29
C VAL A 125 3.35 19.79 -8.66
N ARG A 126 2.12 19.69 -9.14
CA ARG A 126 1.80 19.20 -10.49
C ARG A 126 2.42 20.05 -11.57
N ALA A 127 2.29 21.39 -11.46
CA ALA A 127 2.91 22.30 -12.41
C ALA A 127 4.44 22.13 -12.46
N THR A 128 5.08 22.03 -11.29
CA THR A 128 6.54 21.82 -11.22
C THR A 128 6.95 20.45 -11.77
N MET A 129 6.18 19.40 -11.50
CA MET A 129 6.45 18.05 -12.04
C MET A 129 6.35 18.03 -13.58
N ARG A 130 5.37 18.72 -14.17
CA ARG A 130 5.28 18.88 -15.63
C ARG A 130 6.51 19.59 -16.22
N LEU A 131 7.00 20.63 -15.57
CA LEU A 131 8.22 21.30 -16.01
C LEU A 131 9.43 20.37 -15.95
N ILE A 132 9.60 19.60 -14.87
CA ILE A 132 10.68 18.61 -14.73
C ILE A 132 10.60 17.57 -15.86
N GLU A 133 9.41 17.11 -16.18
CA GLU A 133 9.20 16.15 -17.25
C GLU A 133 9.61 16.73 -18.61
N GLN A 134 9.16 17.95 -18.93
CA GLN A 134 9.55 18.63 -20.17
C GLN A 134 11.07 18.83 -20.26
N GLU A 135 11.73 19.18 -19.14
CA GLU A 135 13.18 19.32 -19.08
C GLU A 135 13.94 18.01 -19.34
N GLU A 136 13.46 16.89 -18.79
CA GLU A 136 14.21 15.62 -18.77
C GLU A 136 13.86 14.71 -19.98
N THR A 137 12.71 14.88 -20.63
CA THR A 137 12.26 13.92 -21.67
C THR A 137 12.21 14.48 -23.09
N GLN A 138 12.18 15.78 -23.29
CA GLN A 138 11.88 16.41 -24.59
C GLN A 138 10.59 15.84 -25.27
N MET A 139 9.73 15.18 -24.53
CA MET A 139 8.51 14.52 -25.04
C MET A 139 7.27 15.03 -24.28
N ASP A 140 6.27 15.49 -25.02
CA ASP A 140 5.06 16.17 -24.51
C ASP A 140 4.02 15.28 -23.75
N THR A 141 4.27 13.98 -23.50
CA THR A 141 3.13 13.06 -23.32
C THR A 141 3.16 12.21 -22.04
N PHE A 142 4.12 12.34 -21.13
CA PHE A 142 4.29 11.31 -20.08
C PHE A 142 3.53 11.57 -18.78
N VAL A 143 3.52 12.79 -18.24
CA VAL A 143 2.83 13.13 -16.97
C VAL A 143 1.33 13.16 -17.13
N THR A 144 0.82 13.59 -18.29
CA THR A 144 -0.62 13.57 -18.55
C THR A 144 -1.19 12.17 -18.39
N SER A 145 -0.47 11.14 -18.87
CA SER A 145 -0.92 9.75 -18.72
C SER A 145 -0.74 9.19 -17.30
N ILE A 146 0.27 9.64 -16.53
CA ILE A 146 0.45 9.21 -15.13
C ILE A 146 -0.60 9.88 -14.23
N GLU A 147 -0.86 11.18 -14.44
CA GLU A 147 -1.89 11.91 -13.68
C GLU A 147 -3.29 11.39 -14.00
N GLU A 148 -3.61 11.16 -15.27
CA GLU A 148 -4.90 10.60 -15.68
C GLU A 148 -5.12 9.20 -15.12
N LEU A 149 -4.10 8.34 -15.14
CA LEU A 149 -4.16 7.01 -14.54
C LEU A 149 -4.20 7.07 -13.01
N ALA A 150 -3.40 7.91 -12.36
CA ALA A 150 -3.44 8.08 -10.90
C ALA A 150 -4.76 8.71 -10.44
N PHE A 151 -5.32 9.63 -11.24
CA PHE A 151 -6.63 10.22 -10.99
C PHE A 151 -7.74 9.19 -11.20
N ALA A 152 -7.72 8.45 -12.29
CA ALA A 152 -8.70 7.40 -12.58
C ALA A 152 -8.67 6.29 -11.53
N GLU A 153 -7.47 5.85 -11.12
CA GLU A 153 -7.31 4.86 -10.04
C GLU A 153 -7.72 5.41 -8.67
N GLY A 154 -7.42 6.68 -8.37
CA GLY A 154 -7.84 7.34 -7.13
C GLY A 154 -9.36 7.51 -7.05
N VAL A 155 -9.99 7.85 -8.17
CA VAL A 155 -11.46 7.93 -8.28
C VAL A 155 -12.08 6.54 -8.12
N GLU A 156 -11.54 5.53 -8.78
CA GLU A 156 -12.05 4.15 -8.70
C GLU A 156 -11.86 3.57 -7.29
N GLN A 157 -10.71 3.82 -6.67
CA GLN A 157 -10.45 3.40 -5.28
C GLN A 157 -11.35 4.15 -4.29
N GLY A 158 -11.55 5.45 -4.47
CA GLY A 158 -12.48 6.25 -3.66
C GLY A 158 -13.93 5.78 -3.82
N ARG A 159 -14.33 5.45 -5.04
CA ARG A 159 -15.65 4.89 -5.34
C ARG A 159 -15.85 3.53 -4.68
N HIS A 160 -14.84 2.66 -4.74
CA HIS A 160 -14.88 1.34 -4.09
C HIS A 160 -15.00 1.47 -2.56
N GLN A 161 -14.18 2.32 -1.93
CA GLN A 161 -14.25 2.56 -0.49
C GLN A 161 -15.61 3.13 -0.05
N THR A 162 -16.13 4.12 -0.81
CA THR A 162 -17.45 4.69 -0.54
C THR A 162 -18.55 3.63 -0.64
N LEU A 163 -18.49 2.77 -1.66
CA LEU A 163 -19.43 1.67 -1.83
C LEU A 163 -19.38 0.68 -0.67
N GLN A 164 -18.17 0.29 -0.23
CA GLN A 164 -17.98 -0.56 0.96
C GLN A 164 -18.61 0.07 2.21
N GLU A 165 -18.36 1.34 2.47
CA GLU A 165 -18.92 2.05 3.63
C GLU A 165 -20.45 2.11 3.58
N VAL A 166 -21.02 2.42 2.41
CA VAL A 166 -22.48 2.49 2.22
C VAL A 166 -23.10 1.12 2.45
N VAL A 167 -22.58 0.07 1.82
CA VAL A 167 -23.09 -1.31 1.93
C VAL A 167 -23.00 -1.80 3.38
N LEU A 168 -21.87 -1.59 4.07
CA LEU A 168 -21.72 -1.99 5.48
C LEU A 168 -22.72 -1.26 6.39
N ARG A 169 -22.96 0.04 6.15
CA ARG A 169 -23.95 0.82 6.90
C ARG A 169 -25.37 0.30 6.66
N GLN A 170 -25.71 -0.03 5.43
CA GLN A 170 -27.02 -0.58 5.07
C GLN A 170 -27.22 -1.98 5.68
N LEU A 171 -26.22 -2.86 5.59
CA LEU A 171 -26.24 -4.18 6.21
C LEU A 171 -26.40 -4.10 7.74
N THR A 172 -25.63 -3.22 8.40
CA THR A 172 -25.75 -3.00 9.85
C THR A 172 -27.16 -2.51 10.22
N ARG A 173 -27.77 -1.67 9.40
CA ARG A 173 -29.13 -1.18 9.64
C ARG A 173 -30.19 -2.27 9.43
N ARG A 174 -29.97 -3.19 8.49
CA ARG A 174 -30.93 -4.21 8.08
C ARG A 174 -30.82 -5.47 8.92
N CYS A 175 -29.59 -5.95 9.12
CA CYS A 175 -29.30 -7.23 9.78
C CYS A 175 -28.82 -7.08 11.23
N GLY A 176 -28.64 -5.82 11.72
CA GLY A 176 -28.06 -5.56 13.03
C GLY A 176 -26.52 -5.55 13.03
N PRO A 177 -25.90 -5.61 14.22
CA PRO A 177 -24.44 -5.62 14.33
C PRO A 177 -23.82 -6.80 13.58
N LEU A 178 -22.85 -6.50 12.70
CA LEU A 178 -22.18 -7.52 11.89
C LEU A 178 -21.02 -8.14 12.67
N PRO A 179 -20.87 -9.47 12.70
CA PRO A 179 -19.67 -10.14 13.21
C PRO A 179 -18.43 -9.70 12.44
N GLU A 180 -17.27 -9.68 13.10
CA GLU A 180 -16.00 -9.22 12.52
C GLU A 180 -15.61 -10.02 11.27
N SER A 181 -15.86 -11.34 11.28
CA SER A 181 -15.64 -12.22 10.13
C SER A 181 -16.46 -11.81 8.90
N VAL A 182 -17.73 -11.46 9.09
CA VAL A 182 -18.64 -11.00 8.02
C VAL A 182 -18.21 -9.64 7.51
N HIS A 183 -17.83 -8.74 8.43
CA HIS A 183 -17.30 -7.41 8.07
C HIS A 183 -16.05 -7.52 7.17
N HIS A 184 -15.09 -8.39 7.52
CA HIS A 184 -13.91 -8.65 6.70
C HIS A 184 -14.25 -9.27 5.34
N HIS A 185 -15.20 -10.18 5.26
CA HIS A 185 -15.64 -10.75 3.99
C HIS A 185 -16.23 -9.69 3.06
N VAL A 186 -17.09 -8.79 3.58
CA VAL A 186 -17.67 -7.69 2.80
C VAL A 186 -16.59 -6.73 2.29
N LEU A 187 -15.57 -6.41 3.11
CA LEU A 187 -14.44 -5.57 2.69
C LEU A 187 -13.56 -6.23 1.60
N ALA A 188 -13.55 -7.56 1.51
CA ALA A 188 -12.80 -8.30 0.51
C ALA A 188 -13.54 -8.46 -0.84
N LEU A 189 -14.83 -8.07 -0.92
CA LEU A 189 -15.62 -8.18 -2.14
C LEU A 189 -15.13 -7.25 -3.25
N SER A 190 -15.24 -7.72 -4.49
CA SER A 190 -15.01 -6.88 -5.67
C SER A 190 -16.08 -5.79 -5.79
N PRO A 191 -15.80 -4.68 -6.52
CA PRO A 191 -16.81 -3.65 -6.77
C PRO A 191 -18.12 -4.18 -7.38
N ALA A 192 -18.00 -5.18 -8.27
CA ALA A 192 -19.16 -5.82 -8.90
C ALA A 192 -20.02 -6.57 -7.87
N HIS A 193 -19.39 -7.37 -7.00
CA HIS A 193 -20.09 -8.09 -5.94
C HIS A 193 -20.68 -7.16 -4.87
N LEU A 194 -20.04 -6.01 -4.59
CA LEU A 194 -20.59 -5.01 -3.69
C LEU A 194 -21.85 -4.32 -4.27
N LEU A 195 -21.88 -4.09 -5.58
CA LEU A 195 -23.07 -3.58 -6.25
C LEU A 195 -24.20 -4.60 -6.19
N ASP A 196 -23.93 -5.84 -6.53
CA ASP A 196 -24.88 -6.95 -6.47
C ASP A 196 -25.45 -7.14 -5.05
N LEU A 197 -24.54 -7.10 -4.05
CA LEU A 197 -24.92 -7.11 -2.63
C LEU A 197 -25.79 -5.91 -2.27
N SER A 198 -25.50 -4.71 -2.80
CA SER A 198 -26.27 -3.49 -2.53
C SER A 198 -27.72 -3.56 -3.04
N GLU A 199 -27.98 -4.36 -4.06
CA GLU A 199 -29.32 -4.63 -4.60
C GLU A 199 -30.01 -5.76 -3.80
N THR A 200 -29.29 -6.87 -3.58
CA THR A 200 -29.84 -8.05 -2.91
C THR A 200 -30.14 -7.82 -1.43
N LEU A 201 -29.37 -6.96 -0.74
CA LEU A 201 -29.59 -6.63 0.68
C LEU A 201 -30.97 -6.04 0.98
N LEU A 202 -31.68 -5.53 -0.03
CA LEU A 202 -33.04 -5.01 0.12
C LEU A 202 -34.03 -6.11 0.51
N ASP A 203 -33.75 -7.34 0.11
CA ASP A 203 -34.57 -8.53 0.38
C ASP A 203 -34.18 -9.26 1.66
N PHE A 204 -33.02 -8.93 2.26
CA PHE A 204 -32.55 -9.58 3.49
C PHE A 204 -33.44 -9.22 4.67
N THR A 205 -33.72 -10.21 5.50
CA THR A 205 -34.50 -10.06 6.74
C THR A 205 -33.67 -10.38 7.98
N SER A 206 -32.56 -11.07 7.81
CA SER A 206 -31.69 -11.54 8.89
C SER A 206 -30.21 -11.57 8.50
N LEU A 207 -29.34 -11.82 9.49
CA LEU A 207 -27.91 -12.05 9.26
C LEU A 207 -27.65 -13.35 8.50
N ASP A 208 -28.53 -14.34 8.66
CA ASP A 208 -28.41 -15.65 8.01
C ASP A 208 -28.57 -15.52 6.49
N ASP A 209 -29.43 -14.60 6.01
CA ASP A 209 -29.61 -14.33 4.58
C ASP A 209 -28.30 -13.77 3.96
N LEU A 210 -27.63 -12.88 4.68
CA LEU A 210 -26.32 -12.34 4.28
C LEU A 210 -25.24 -13.43 4.25
N GLN A 211 -25.20 -14.30 5.25
CA GLN A 211 -24.21 -15.37 5.32
C GLN A 211 -24.43 -16.39 4.20
N ALA A 212 -25.67 -16.74 3.89
CA ALA A 212 -26.01 -17.60 2.78
C ALA A 212 -25.57 -16.99 1.44
N TRP A 213 -25.84 -15.72 1.22
CA TRP A 213 -25.41 -15.00 0.02
C TRP A 213 -23.87 -14.97 -0.13
N LEU A 214 -23.15 -14.69 0.96
CA LEU A 214 -21.68 -14.69 0.95
C LEU A 214 -21.09 -16.07 0.65
N ALA A 215 -21.70 -17.13 1.16
CA ALA A 215 -21.28 -18.52 0.91
C ALA A 215 -21.48 -18.92 -0.57
N ASP A 216 -22.55 -18.44 -1.20
CA ASP A 216 -22.87 -18.74 -2.59
C ASP A 216 -21.98 -17.92 -3.58
N THR A 217 -21.70 -16.68 -3.23
CA THR A 217 -20.93 -15.75 -4.09
C THR A 217 -19.42 -15.91 -3.98
N CYS A 218 -18.91 -16.32 -2.80
CA CYS A 218 -17.48 -16.54 -2.53
C CYS A 218 -17.28 -17.92 -1.87
N PRO A 219 -17.39 -19.03 -2.63
CA PRO A 219 -17.10 -20.36 -2.07
C PRO A 219 -15.65 -20.36 -1.54
N SER A 220 -15.51 -20.65 -0.24
CA SER A 220 -14.23 -20.75 0.44
C SER A 220 -13.38 -21.81 -0.25
N GLY A 221 -12.33 -21.39 -1.00
CA GLY A 221 -11.32 -22.26 -1.58
C GLY A 221 -10.26 -22.69 -0.56
#